data_8a7d24368ad199c7e3ee18062836f167
#
_entry.id   8a7d24368ad199c7e3ee18062836f167
#
_cell.length_a   1.000
_cell.length_b   1.000
_cell.length_c   1.000
_cell.angle_alpha   90.00
_cell.angle_beta   90.00
_cell.angle_gamma   90.00
#
_symmetry.space_group_name_H-M   'P 1'
#
loop_
_entity.id
_entity.type
_entity.pdbx_description
1 polymer ?
#
loop_
_entity_poly.entity_id
_entity_poly.type
_entity_poly.pdbx_seq_one_letter_code
_entity_poly.pdbx_strand_id
1 'polypeptide(L)'
;MDEAAVRDLLAEVEDPALGDDLVSLGLVNAIEVEDGTARVSLALGAPYAPHESAIAAEVREKLQDAGMEVELSASIPDDQEGEDQVLPGVKNIIAVASGKGGVGKSTMAVNIAAGLSKLGAEVGLFDADVYGPNVPRMLDADEAPRATDDDTIIPPEKFGVKLMSMAFLSGEDDPVIWRGPMVHKLLTQLVEDVEWGELDYMVLDLPPGTGDTQLTILQTLPLTGSVVVTTPQGVAVDDARKGLRMFGKHETPV
;
A
#
# COMPACT_ATOMS: atom_id res chain seq x y z
N MET A 1 32.31 -14.18 -11.16
CA MET A 1 31.10 -14.47 -11.98
C MET A 1 30.73 -13.17 -12.68
N ASP A 2 30.11 -13.21 -13.84
CA ASP A 2 29.66 -12.03 -14.56
C ASP A 2 28.12 -11.95 -14.55
N GLU A 3 27.54 -10.86 -15.05
CA GLU A 3 26.10 -10.63 -15.10
C GLU A 3 25.35 -11.70 -15.89
N ALA A 4 25.97 -12.27 -16.95
CA ALA A 4 25.37 -13.33 -17.76
C ALA A 4 25.19 -14.61 -16.95
N ALA A 5 26.23 -14.99 -16.19
CA ALA A 5 26.19 -16.16 -15.33
C ALA A 5 25.19 -15.99 -14.16
N VAL A 6 25.03 -14.77 -13.63
CA VAL A 6 23.99 -14.46 -12.63
C VAL A 6 22.60 -14.61 -13.26
N ARG A 7 22.39 -14.11 -14.47
CA ARG A 7 21.12 -14.24 -15.21
C ARG A 7 20.76 -15.69 -15.47
N ASP A 8 21.74 -16.53 -15.81
CA ASP A 8 21.50 -17.98 -16.02
C ASP A 8 21.04 -18.67 -14.74
N LEU A 9 21.60 -18.28 -13.57
CA LEU A 9 21.15 -18.78 -12.27
C LEU A 9 19.73 -18.31 -11.92
N LEU A 10 19.38 -17.09 -12.28
CA LEU A 10 18.01 -16.55 -12.05
C LEU A 10 16.97 -17.21 -12.96
N ALA A 11 17.36 -17.71 -14.14
CA ALA A 11 16.50 -18.52 -15.00
C ALA A 11 16.20 -19.92 -14.44
N GLU A 12 16.84 -20.34 -13.34
CA GLU A 12 16.50 -21.57 -12.63
C GLU A 12 15.52 -21.35 -11.45
N VAL A 13 15.13 -20.10 -11.19
CA VAL A 13 14.18 -19.77 -10.12
C VAL A 13 12.80 -19.57 -10.75
N GLU A 14 11.82 -20.37 -10.31
CA GLU A 14 10.43 -20.30 -10.81
C GLU A 14 9.56 -19.41 -9.89
N ASP A 15 8.70 -18.61 -10.48
CA ASP A 15 7.61 -17.95 -9.75
C ASP A 15 6.50 -18.98 -9.49
N PRO A 16 6.22 -19.32 -8.21
CA PRO A 16 5.23 -20.35 -7.88
C PRO A 16 3.79 -19.95 -8.22
N ALA A 17 3.51 -18.66 -8.45
CA ALA A 17 2.20 -18.16 -8.83
C ALA A 17 2.00 -18.18 -10.35
N LEU A 18 3.05 -17.92 -11.11
CA LEU A 18 3.00 -17.81 -12.58
C LEU A 18 3.48 -19.09 -13.28
N GLY A 19 4.31 -19.91 -12.62
CA GLY A 19 4.74 -21.23 -13.11
C GLY A 19 5.76 -21.17 -14.24
N ASP A 20 6.57 -20.11 -14.31
CA ASP A 20 7.67 -19.92 -15.26
C ASP A 20 8.86 -19.26 -14.54
N ASP A 21 10.03 -19.22 -15.17
CA ASP A 21 11.24 -18.66 -14.57
C ASP A 21 11.25 -17.13 -14.56
N LEU A 22 12.00 -16.53 -13.61
CA LEU A 22 12.05 -15.08 -13.39
C LEU A 22 12.53 -14.29 -14.61
N VAL A 23 13.44 -14.87 -15.41
CA VAL A 23 14.01 -14.21 -16.60
C VAL A 23 13.00 -14.22 -17.74
N SER A 24 12.37 -15.37 -18.00
CA SER A 24 11.31 -15.52 -19.01
C SER A 24 10.09 -14.65 -18.71
N LEU A 25 9.75 -14.49 -17.44
CA LEU A 25 8.65 -13.62 -16.99
C LEU A 25 9.01 -12.12 -17.03
N GLY A 26 10.27 -11.77 -17.28
CA GLY A 26 10.71 -10.38 -17.26
C GLY A 26 10.76 -9.77 -15.84
N LEU A 27 10.83 -10.59 -14.81
CA LEU A 27 10.86 -10.15 -13.40
C LEU A 27 12.24 -9.70 -12.92
N VAL A 28 13.24 -9.69 -13.80
CA VAL A 28 14.60 -9.20 -13.51
C VAL A 28 14.80 -7.84 -14.15
N ASN A 29 14.77 -6.78 -13.36
CA ASN A 29 14.95 -5.40 -13.82
C ASN A 29 16.40 -5.07 -14.14
N ALA A 30 17.31 -5.37 -13.20
CA ALA A 30 18.73 -5.07 -13.35
C ALA A 30 19.59 -6.13 -12.63
N ILE A 31 20.77 -6.36 -13.18
CA ILE A 31 21.82 -7.17 -12.55
C ILE A 31 23.11 -6.36 -12.66
N GLU A 32 23.78 -6.14 -11.53
CA GLU A 32 25.10 -5.53 -11.44
C GLU A 32 26.01 -6.47 -10.64
N VAL A 33 27.24 -6.70 -11.14
CA VAL A 33 28.22 -7.55 -10.46
C VAL A 33 29.51 -6.75 -10.26
N GLU A 34 29.82 -6.46 -9.00
CA GLU A 34 31.04 -5.76 -8.61
C GLU A 34 31.70 -6.45 -7.41
N ASP A 35 33.01 -6.67 -7.48
CA ASP A 35 33.85 -7.17 -6.38
C ASP A 35 33.33 -8.44 -5.65
N GLY A 36 32.64 -9.31 -6.37
CA GLY A 36 32.06 -10.54 -5.82
C GLY A 36 30.65 -10.37 -5.21
N THR A 37 30.10 -9.19 -5.30
CA THR A 37 28.71 -8.88 -4.90
C THR A 37 27.81 -8.83 -6.13
N ALA A 38 26.69 -9.54 -6.09
CA ALA A 38 25.60 -9.45 -7.06
C ALA A 38 24.51 -8.53 -6.51
N ARG A 39 24.28 -7.40 -7.16
CA ARG A 39 23.12 -6.54 -6.94
C ARG A 39 22.05 -6.91 -7.97
N VAL A 40 20.93 -7.41 -7.48
CA VAL A 40 19.82 -7.82 -8.34
C VAL A 40 18.57 -7.05 -7.97
N SER A 41 17.99 -6.36 -8.94
CA SER A 41 16.68 -5.71 -8.81
C SER A 41 15.63 -6.59 -9.47
N LEU A 42 14.62 -6.96 -8.71
CA LEU A 42 13.48 -7.78 -9.16
C LEU A 42 12.22 -6.94 -9.28
N ALA A 43 11.42 -7.21 -10.31
CA ALA A 43 10.09 -6.61 -10.51
C ALA A 43 9.05 -7.31 -9.62
N LEU A 44 9.18 -7.16 -8.31
CA LEU A 44 8.25 -7.73 -7.35
C LEU A 44 7.31 -6.62 -6.86
N GLY A 45 6.02 -6.79 -7.16
CA GLY A 45 5.00 -5.77 -6.92
C GLY A 45 4.42 -5.76 -5.52
N ALA A 46 4.57 -6.85 -4.77
CA ALA A 46 4.00 -7.01 -3.44
C ALA A 46 5.06 -7.43 -2.41
N PRO A 47 6.03 -6.54 -2.07
CA PRO A 47 7.09 -6.86 -1.12
C PRO A 47 6.50 -7.37 0.20
N TYR A 48 7.16 -8.36 0.80
CA TYR A 48 6.72 -9.09 1.99
C TYR A 48 5.51 -10.04 1.77
N ALA A 49 5.00 -10.20 0.56
CA ALA A 49 4.09 -11.29 0.25
C ALA A 49 4.81 -12.65 0.41
N PRO A 50 4.14 -13.70 0.92
CA PRO A 50 4.81 -14.98 1.18
C PRO A 50 5.49 -15.59 -0.05
N HIS A 51 4.87 -15.49 -1.23
CA HIS A 51 5.43 -16.02 -2.49
C HIS A 51 6.63 -15.21 -2.96
N GLU A 52 6.58 -13.87 -2.91
CA GLU A 52 7.69 -13.01 -3.29
C GLU A 52 8.86 -13.11 -2.30
N SER A 53 8.54 -13.28 -1.01
CA SER A 53 9.56 -13.56 0.00
C SER A 53 10.25 -14.92 -0.25
N ALA A 54 9.52 -15.92 -0.75
CA ALA A 54 10.08 -17.21 -1.13
C ALA A 54 10.99 -17.09 -2.35
N ILE A 55 10.57 -16.36 -3.38
CA ILE A 55 11.40 -16.05 -4.57
C ILE A 55 12.69 -15.34 -4.14
N ALA A 56 12.59 -14.30 -3.32
CA ALA A 56 13.77 -13.56 -2.85
C ALA A 56 14.73 -14.44 -2.01
N ALA A 57 14.19 -15.37 -1.23
CA ALA A 57 15.01 -16.32 -0.47
C ALA A 57 15.72 -17.31 -1.39
N GLU A 58 15.04 -17.87 -2.39
CA GLU A 58 15.63 -18.80 -3.36
C GLU A 58 16.70 -18.14 -4.22
N VAL A 59 16.45 -16.92 -4.71
CA VAL A 59 17.46 -16.13 -5.44
C VAL A 59 18.70 -15.92 -4.58
N ARG A 60 18.52 -15.54 -3.31
CA ARG A 60 19.64 -15.33 -2.39
C ARG A 60 20.42 -16.61 -2.15
N GLU A 61 19.74 -17.74 -1.90
CA GLU A 61 20.36 -19.03 -1.68
C GLU A 61 21.20 -19.45 -2.90
N LYS A 62 20.65 -19.42 -4.09
CA LYS A 62 21.36 -19.79 -5.34
C LYS A 62 22.62 -18.98 -5.60
N LEU A 63 22.54 -17.67 -5.41
CA LEU A 63 23.69 -16.77 -5.64
C LEU A 63 24.75 -16.92 -4.55
N GLN A 64 24.36 -17.15 -3.29
CA GLN A 64 25.27 -17.43 -2.19
C GLN A 64 25.97 -18.78 -2.36
N ASP A 65 25.27 -19.81 -2.82
CA ASP A 65 25.85 -21.12 -3.15
C ASP A 65 26.87 -21.04 -4.30
N ALA A 66 26.67 -20.07 -5.20
CA ALA A 66 27.63 -19.74 -6.24
C ALA A 66 28.84 -18.89 -5.74
N GLY A 67 28.88 -18.58 -4.44
CA GLY A 67 29.98 -17.88 -3.77
C GLY A 67 29.94 -16.35 -3.91
N MET A 68 28.76 -15.77 -4.10
CA MET A 68 28.57 -14.32 -4.21
C MET A 68 27.96 -13.74 -2.93
N GLU A 69 28.32 -12.50 -2.61
CA GLU A 69 27.50 -11.68 -1.73
C GLU A 69 26.29 -11.14 -2.52
N VAL A 70 25.12 -11.05 -1.86
CA VAL A 70 23.87 -10.78 -2.57
C VAL A 70 23.14 -9.59 -1.94
N GLU A 71 22.95 -8.55 -2.74
CA GLU A 71 22.08 -7.42 -2.43
C GLU A 71 20.84 -7.50 -3.34
N LEU A 72 19.66 -7.77 -2.75
CA LEU A 72 18.41 -7.80 -3.48
C LEU A 72 17.60 -6.54 -3.19
N SER A 73 17.09 -5.95 -4.25
CA SER A 73 16.08 -4.90 -4.19
C SER A 73 14.83 -5.33 -4.97
N ALA A 74 13.67 -4.85 -4.55
CA ALA A 74 12.44 -5.03 -5.27
C ALA A 74 11.96 -3.65 -5.75
N SER A 75 11.72 -3.52 -7.06
CA SER A 75 11.12 -2.32 -7.64
C SER A 75 10.21 -2.73 -8.78
N ILE A 76 9.05 -2.11 -8.85
CA ILE A 76 8.21 -2.19 -10.05
C ILE A 76 8.89 -1.30 -11.10
N PRO A 77 9.10 -1.78 -12.35
CA PRO A 77 9.62 -0.92 -13.40
C PRO A 77 8.72 0.30 -13.57
N ASP A 78 9.30 1.48 -13.57
CA ASP A 78 8.61 2.75 -13.81
C ASP A 78 8.23 2.88 -15.30
N ASP A 79 7.44 1.95 -15.84
CA ASP A 79 6.84 2.07 -17.16
C ASP A 79 5.74 3.14 -17.23
N GLN A 80 5.50 3.85 -16.13
CA GLN A 80 4.57 4.96 -16.02
C GLN A 80 5.23 6.21 -15.42
N GLU A 81 6.36 6.66 -15.99
CA GLU A 81 6.80 8.05 -15.84
C GLU A 81 5.80 8.97 -16.56
N GLY A 82 4.60 9.10 -16.01
CA GLY A 82 3.65 10.14 -16.36
C GLY A 82 3.72 11.24 -15.32
N GLU A 83 3.88 12.48 -15.74
CA GLU A 83 3.93 13.69 -14.88
C GLU A 83 2.68 13.88 -13.98
N ASP A 84 1.73 12.94 -13.98
CA ASP A 84 0.46 12.96 -13.25
C ASP A 84 0.24 11.75 -12.31
N GLN A 85 1.31 11.08 -11.85
CA GLN A 85 1.13 9.98 -10.88
C GLN A 85 0.71 10.51 -9.51
N VAL A 86 -0.47 10.09 -9.08
CA VAL A 86 -0.97 10.31 -7.73
C VAL A 86 -0.21 9.36 -6.78
N LEU A 87 0.55 9.90 -5.82
CA LEU A 87 1.40 9.15 -4.87
C LEU A 87 2.57 8.38 -5.54
N PRO A 88 3.48 9.05 -6.25
CA PRO A 88 4.54 8.39 -7.02
C PRO A 88 5.49 7.53 -6.17
N GLY A 89 5.65 7.82 -4.87
CA GLY A 89 6.49 7.04 -3.95
C GLY A 89 5.79 5.84 -3.30
N VAL A 90 4.54 5.50 -3.70
CA VAL A 90 3.77 4.43 -3.06
C VAL A 90 3.60 3.25 -4.01
N LYS A 91 4.20 2.10 -3.68
CA LYS A 91 4.18 0.90 -4.52
C LYS A 91 2.81 0.22 -4.57
N ASN A 92 2.12 0.14 -3.43
CA ASN A 92 0.84 -0.55 -3.30
C ASN A 92 -0.15 0.26 -2.48
N ILE A 93 -1.36 0.44 -2.98
CA ILE A 93 -2.46 1.11 -2.27
C ILE A 93 -3.57 0.11 -2.03
N ILE A 94 -3.80 -0.23 -0.75
CA ILE A 94 -4.81 -1.21 -0.33
C ILE A 94 -5.96 -0.51 0.37
N ALA A 95 -7.16 -0.61 -0.19
CA ALA A 95 -8.36 -0.07 0.43
C ALA A 95 -9.00 -1.05 1.41
N VAL A 96 -9.32 -0.59 2.62
CA VAL A 96 -10.12 -1.35 3.60
C VAL A 96 -11.50 -0.75 3.66
N ALA A 97 -12.48 -1.51 3.24
CA ALA A 97 -13.87 -1.09 3.06
C ALA A 97 -14.85 -1.92 3.89
N SER A 98 -16.04 -1.39 4.09
CA SER A 98 -17.16 -2.14 4.67
C SER A 98 -18.49 -1.63 4.15
N GLY A 99 -19.48 -2.51 4.03
CA GLY A 99 -20.83 -2.16 3.61
C GLY A 99 -21.60 -1.33 4.66
N LYS A 100 -21.21 -1.37 5.93
CA LYS A 100 -21.82 -0.62 7.04
C LYS A 100 -20.82 -0.34 8.16
N GLY A 101 -21.14 0.63 9.01
CA GLY A 101 -20.34 0.94 10.20
C GLY A 101 -20.37 -0.15 11.27
N GLY A 102 -19.34 -0.18 12.12
CA GLY A 102 -19.29 -1.04 13.32
C GLY A 102 -18.94 -2.52 13.07
N VAL A 103 -18.43 -2.87 11.88
CA VAL A 103 -18.04 -4.26 11.53
C VAL A 103 -16.56 -4.57 11.79
N GLY A 104 -15.78 -3.57 12.22
CA GLY A 104 -14.35 -3.74 12.49
C GLY A 104 -13.45 -3.27 11.36
N LYS A 105 -13.92 -2.47 10.39
CA LYS A 105 -13.16 -1.93 9.25
C LYS A 105 -11.84 -1.27 9.70
N SER A 106 -11.92 -0.21 10.50
CA SER A 106 -10.75 0.52 10.99
C SER A 106 -9.82 -0.35 11.84
N THR A 107 -10.38 -1.29 12.61
CA THR A 107 -9.60 -2.30 13.34
C THR A 107 -8.77 -3.15 12.38
N MET A 108 -9.34 -3.59 11.27
CA MET A 108 -8.60 -4.34 10.25
C MET A 108 -7.55 -3.47 9.56
N ALA A 109 -7.88 -2.23 9.18
CA ALA A 109 -6.93 -1.31 8.57
C ALA A 109 -5.69 -1.09 9.45
N VAL A 110 -5.89 -0.77 10.73
CA VAL A 110 -4.81 -0.58 11.71
C VAL A 110 -3.96 -1.85 11.86
N ASN A 111 -4.59 -3.03 11.97
CA ASN A 111 -3.85 -4.28 12.15
C ASN A 111 -3.10 -4.71 10.88
N ILE A 112 -3.65 -4.45 9.70
CA ILE A 112 -2.93 -4.69 8.42
C ILE A 112 -1.71 -3.78 8.35
N ALA A 113 -1.87 -2.48 8.57
CA ALA A 113 -0.76 -1.53 8.52
C ALA A 113 0.34 -1.85 9.53
N ALA A 114 -0.03 -2.06 10.80
CA ALA A 114 0.93 -2.42 11.85
C ALA A 114 1.57 -3.80 11.62
N GLY A 115 0.82 -4.75 11.04
CA GLY A 115 1.33 -6.07 10.68
C GLY A 115 2.37 -6.01 9.58
N LEU A 116 2.13 -5.26 8.51
CA LEU A 116 3.07 -5.02 7.42
C LEU A 116 4.34 -4.30 7.91
N SER A 117 4.19 -3.24 8.71
CA SER A 117 5.32 -2.55 9.31
C SER A 117 6.16 -3.47 10.20
N LYS A 118 5.52 -4.34 10.99
CA LYS A 118 6.23 -5.34 11.81
C LYS A 118 7.01 -6.37 10.99
N LEU A 119 6.59 -6.63 9.75
CA LEU A 119 7.33 -7.47 8.80
C LEU A 119 8.51 -6.74 8.15
N GLY A 120 8.62 -5.43 8.33
CA GLY A 120 9.71 -4.61 7.82
C GLY A 120 9.34 -3.69 6.65
N ALA A 121 8.06 -3.65 6.25
CA ALA A 121 7.59 -2.76 5.19
C ALA A 121 7.53 -1.29 5.66
N GLU A 122 7.81 -0.36 4.76
CA GLU A 122 7.50 1.06 4.92
C GLU A 122 6.00 1.27 4.65
N VAL A 123 5.26 1.70 5.67
CA VAL A 123 3.80 1.72 5.60
C VAL A 123 3.21 3.08 5.94
N GLY A 124 2.30 3.54 5.08
CA GLY A 124 1.39 4.64 5.36
C GLY A 124 -0.02 4.12 5.71
N LEU A 125 -0.69 4.78 6.62
CA LEU A 125 -2.10 4.53 6.95
C LEU A 125 -2.86 5.85 6.82
N PHE A 126 -3.81 5.89 5.91
CA PHE A 126 -4.67 7.04 5.71
C PHE A 126 -6.12 6.74 6.13
N ASP A 127 -6.56 7.38 7.21
CA ASP A 127 -7.93 7.34 7.70
C ASP A 127 -8.78 8.35 6.94
N ALA A 128 -9.44 7.88 5.91
CA ALA A 128 -10.31 8.67 5.03
C ALA A 128 -11.79 8.67 5.49
N ASP A 129 -12.10 8.15 6.68
CA ASP A 129 -13.44 8.17 7.23
C ASP A 129 -13.80 9.57 7.76
N VAL A 130 -14.39 10.37 6.91
CA VAL A 130 -14.79 11.76 7.22
C VAL A 130 -15.90 11.85 8.27
N TYR A 131 -16.61 10.77 8.54
CA TYR A 131 -17.76 10.76 9.45
C TYR A 131 -17.42 10.28 10.85
N GLY A 132 -16.39 9.48 10.98
CA GLY A 132 -16.00 8.92 12.26
C GLY A 132 -14.54 8.46 12.27
N PRO A 133 -13.59 9.41 12.03
CA PRO A 133 -12.18 9.07 11.99
C PRO A 133 -11.73 8.64 13.39
N ASN A 134 -11.24 7.41 13.50
CA ASN A 134 -10.88 6.81 14.79
C ASN A 134 -9.45 6.25 14.82
N VAL A 135 -8.75 6.21 13.71
CA VAL A 135 -7.42 5.58 13.62
C VAL A 135 -6.39 6.21 14.55
N PRO A 136 -6.28 7.55 14.68
CA PRO A 136 -5.33 8.15 15.62
C PRO A 136 -5.56 7.67 17.06
N ARG A 137 -6.81 7.63 17.51
CA ARG A 137 -7.18 7.13 18.84
C ARG A 137 -6.84 5.65 19.02
N MET A 138 -7.01 4.84 17.98
CA MET A 138 -6.72 3.40 18.04
C MET A 138 -5.23 3.10 18.14
N LEU A 139 -4.40 3.97 17.56
CA LEU A 139 -2.94 3.89 17.61
C LEU A 139 -2.32 4.66 18.79
N ASP A 140 -3.14 5.32 19.61
CA ASP A 140 -2.64 6.22 20.67
C ASP A 140 -1.66 7.28 20.09
N ALA A 141 -2.05 7.83 18.93
CA ALA A 141 -1.28 8.82 18.20
C ALA A 141 -1.77 10.23 18.57
N ASP A 142 -1.19 10.78 19.62
CA ASP A 142 -1.55 12.10 20.17
C ASP A 142 -0.85 13.25 19.43
N GLU A 143 0.15 12.95 18.60
CA GLU A 143 0.89 13.95 17.84
C GLU A 143 0.11 14.36 16.58
N ALA A 144 -0.12 15.66 16.44
CA ALA A 144 -0.69 16.21 15.20
C ALA A 144 0.38 16.27 14.09
N PRO A 145 -0.04 16.21 12.81
CA PRO A 145 0.86 16.47 11.68
C PRO A 145 1.52 17.85 11.83
N ARG A 146 2.75 17.98 11.35
CA ARG A 146 3.49 19.25 11.34
C ARG A 146 3.53 19.80 9.93
N ALA A 147 3.23 21.08 9.77
CA ALA A 147 3.47 21.77 8.51
C ALA A 147 4.89 22.34 8.48
N THR A 148 5.55 22.25 7.35
CA THR A 148 6.83 22.91 7.07
C THR A 148 6.59 24.34 6.55
N ASP A 149 7.68 25.13 6.44
CA ASP A 149 7.61 26.51 5.88
C ASP A 149 7.15 26.51 4.38
N ASP A 150 7.26 25.36 3.69
CA ASP A 150 6.87 25.16 2.28
C ASP A 150 5.46 24.54 2.14
N ASP A 151 4.64 24.63 3.19
CA ASP A 151 3.28 24.05 3.26
C ASP A 151 3.20 22.52 3.12
N THR A 152 4.32 21.79 3.18
CA THR A 152 4.35 20.33 3.19
C THR A 152 3.95 19.80 4.56
N ILE A 153 3.14 18.76 4.59
CA ILE A 153 2.64 18.13 5.81
C ILE A 153 3.49 16.91 6.15
N ILE A 154 4.15 16.94 7.31
CA ILE A 154 4.88 15.78 7.84
C ILE A 154 3.91 14.95 8.68
N PRO A 155 3.61 13.69 8.28
CA PRO A 155 2.71 12.82 9.03
C PRO A 155 3.38 12.35 10.33
N PRO A 156 2.66 12.23 11.44
CA PRO A 156 3.17 11.55 12.63
C PRO A 156 3.39 10.07 12.32
N GLU A 157 4.34 9.48 13.04
CA GLU A 157 4.66 8.06 12.94
C GLU A 157 4.37 7.35 14.26
N LYS A 158 3.68 6.21 14.19
CA LYS A 158 3.40 5.37 15.36
C LYS A 158 3.53 3.89 14.98
N PHE A 159 4.28 3.13 15.76
CA PHE A 159 4.56 1.71 15.51
C PHE A 159 5.18 1.43 14.11
N GLY A 160 5.99 2.36 13.59
CA GLY A 160 6.58 2.28 12.26
C GLY A 160 5.57 2.52 11.12
N VAL A 161 4.43 3.13 11.42
CA VAL A 161 3.39 3.48 10.43
C VAL A 161 3.24 5.00 10.38
N LYS A 162 3.43 5.60 9.20
CA LYS A 162 3.11 7.02 8.95
C LYS A 162 1.60 7.18 8.88
N LEU A 163 1.05 8.12 9.64
CA LEU A 163 -0.39 8.25 9.83
C LEU A 163 -0.91 9.61 9.37
N MET A 164 -1.93 9.59 8.51
CA MET A 164 -2.82 10.74 8.30
C MET A 164 -4.25 10.36 8.55
N SER A 165 -5.03 11.32 9.06
CA SER A 165 -6.44 11.11 9.37
C SER A 165 -7.23 12.40 9.16
N MET A 166 -8.46 12.24 8.72
CA MET A 166 -9.44 13.32 8.68
C MET A 166 -9.70 13.92 10.08
N ALA A 167 -9.40 13.18 11.16
CA ALA A 167 -9.47 13.67 12.52
C ALA A 167 -8.53 14.86 12.79
N PHE A 168 -7.37 14.90 12.13
CA PHE A 168 -6.40 15.98 12.32
C PHE A 168 -6.83 17.31 11.70
N LEU A 169 -7.81 17.28 10.78
CA LEU A 169 -8.32 18.43 10.06
C LEU A 169 -9.61 19.00 10.67
N SER A 170 -10.25 18.24 11.55
CA SER A 170 -11.46 18.65 12.26
C SER A 170 -11.10 19.05 13.69
N GLY A 171 -11.39 20.29 14.12
CA GLY A 171 -11.30 20.65 15.53
C GLY A 171 -12.26 19.81 16.39
N GLU A 172 -11.89 19.58 17.65
CA GLU A 172 -12.64 18.72 18.57
C GLU A 172 -14.13 19.09 18.77
N ASP A 173 -14.53 20.33 18.50
CA ASP A 173 -15.86 20.88 18.81
C ASP A 173 -16.69 21.34 17.58
N ASP A 174 -16.17 21.27 16.36
CA ASP A 174 -16.91 21.76 15.19
C ASP A 174 -17.38 20.58 14.30
N PRO A 175 -18.71 20.35 14.21
CA PRO A 175 -19.23 19.38 13.25
C PRO A 175 -19.04 19.91 11.83
N VAL A 176 -17.93 19.55 11.19
CA VAL A 176 -17.69 19.90 9.80
C VAL A 176 -18.65 19.14 8.91
N ILE A 177 -19.52 19.85 8.21
CA ILE A 177 -20.43 19.25 7.23
C ILE A 177 -19.62 19.03 5.94
N TRP A 178 -19.10 17.81 5.78
CA TRP A 178 -18.37 17.40 4.60
C TRP A 178 -19.31 17.24 3.40
N ARG A 179 -19.13 18.07 2.37
CA ARG A 179 -19.82 17.92 1.09
C ARG A 179 -18.87 17.32 0.06
N GLY A 180 -19.38 16.51 -0.88
CA GLY A 180 -18.59 15.78 -1.86
C GLY A 180 -17.39 16.54 -2.47
N PRO A 181 -17.57 17.78 -3.02
CA PRO A 181 -16.46 18.56 -3.57
C PRO A 181 -15.39 18.95 -2.53
N MET A 182 -15.77 19.14 -1.27
CA MET A 182 -14.82 19.45 -0.18
C MET A 182 -14.02 18.20 0.19
N VAL A 183 -14.68 17.05 0.25
CA VAL A 183 -14.01 15.76 0.52
C VAL A 183 -12.99 15.46 -0.57
N HIS A 184 -13.35 15.65 -1.84
CA HIS A 184 -12.43 15.46 -2.96
C HIS A 184 -11.19 16.35 -2.82
N LYS A 185 -11.39 17.66 -2.61
CA LYS A 185 -10.27 18.60 -2.46
C LYS A 185 -9.35 18.22 -1.29
N LEU A 186 -9.91 17.83 -0.17
CA LEU A 186 -9.13 17.43 1.01
C LEU A 186 -8.37 16.12 0.80
N LEU A 187 -9.01 15.14 0.15
CA LEU A 187 -8.34 13.90 -0.22
C LEU A 187 -7.16 14.17 -1.15
N THR A 188 -7.35 15.02 -2.16
CA THR A 188 -6.27 15.45 -3.06
C THR A 188 -5.15 16.13 -2.28
N GLN A 189 -5.46 17.07 -1.39
CA GLN A 189 -4.45 17.74 -0.56
C GLN A 189 -3.69 16.77 0.35
N LEU A 190 -4.38 15.84 1.03
CA LEU A 190 -3.72 14.86 1.90
C LEU A 190 -2.88 13.83 1.14
N VAL A 191 -3.15 13.67 -0.13
CA VAL A 191 -2.35 12.84 -1.03
C VAL A 191 -1.14 13.59 -1.55
N GLU A 192 -1.31 14.85 -1.96
CA GLU A 192 -0.29 15.66 -2.64
C GLU A 192 0.60 16.46 -1.66
N ASP A 193 0.03 17.02 -0.58
CA ASP A 193 0.74 17.91 0.34
C ASP A 193 1.43 17.16 1.49
N VAL A 194 1.20 15.83 1.63
CA VAL A 194 1.81 15.02 2.69
C VAL A 194 3.11 14.39 2.24
N GLU A 195 4.17 14.57 3.01
CA GLU A 195 5.47 13.94 2.78
C GLU A 195 5.43 12.45 3.19
N TRP A 196 4.83 11.63 2.34
CA TRP A 196 4.77 10.18 2.55
C TRP A 196 6.15 9.53 2.40
N GLY A 197 6.99 10.05 1.49
CA GLY A 197 8.24 9.41 1.07
C GLY A 197 7.98 8.10 0.33
N GLU A 198 8.99 7.24 0.29
CA GLU A 198 8.86 5.91 -0.30
C GLU A 198 8.08 4.99 0.64
N LEU A 199 6.98 4.41 0.13
CA LEU A 199 6.17 3.43 0.86
C LEU A 199 6.03 2.13 0.06
N ASP A 200 6.17 0.99 0.75
CA ASP A 200 5.82 -0.29 0.18
C ASP A 200 4.29 -0.47 0.10
N TYR A 201 3.60 0.03 1.13
CA TYR A 201 2.14 -0.05 1.22
C TYR A 201 1.53 1.22 1.80
N MET A 202 0.45 1.67 1.17
CA MET A 202 -0.51 2.59 1.78
C MET A 202 -1.81 1.86 2.06
N VAL A 203 -2.23 1.85 3.31
CA VAL A 203 -3.52 1.29 3.72
C VAL A 203 -4.53 2.44 3.87
N LEU A 204 -5.64 2.35 3.15
CA LEU A 204 -6.72 3.33 3.21
C LEU A 204 -7.87 2.80 4.05
N ASP A 205 -8.18 3.45 5.17
CA ASP A 205 -9.40 3.17 5.93
C ASP A 205 -10.56 3.99 5.37
N LEU A 206 -11.41 3.36 4.53
CA LEU A 206 -12.47 4.05 3.79
C LEU A 206 -13.69 4.36 4.69
N PRO A 207 -14.51 5.38 4.37
CA PRO A 207 -15.80 5.55 5.01
C PRO A 207 -16.68 4.31 4.85
N PRO A 208 -17.58 3.99 5.77
CA PRO A 208 -18.49 2.86 5.63
C PRO A 208 -19.56 3.10 4.55
N GLY A 209 -20.01 2.04 3.91
CA GLY A 209 -21.07 2.08 2.88
C GLY A 209 -20.51 2.03 1.46
N THR A 210 -21.30 2.49 0.49
CA THR A 210 -20.96 2.54 -0.95
C THR A 210 -21.36 3.89 -1.54
N GLY A 211 -21.14 4.97 -0.78
CA GLY A 211 -21.55 6.33 -1.14
C GLY A 211 -20.54 7.07 -2.01
N ASP A 212 -20.87 8.32 -2.34
CA ASP A 212 -20.09 9.18 -3.23
C ASP A 212 -18.64 9.38 -2.77
N THR A 213 -18.39 9.42 -1.47
CA THR A 213 -17.04 9.59 -0.92
C THR A 213 -16.15 8.41 -1.28
N GLN A 214 -16.65 7.16 -1.16
CA GLN A 214 -15.88 5.98 -1.59
C GLN A 214 -15.63 5.99 -3.10
N LEU A 215 -16.66 6.33 -3.90
CA LEU A 215 -16.50 6.42 -5.35
C LEU A 215 -15.46 7.47 -5.74
N THR A 216 -15.42 8.61 -5.05
CA THR A 216 -14.41 9.64 -5.26
C THR A 216 -13.01 9.08 -5.01
N ILE A 217 -12.79 8.37 -3.90
CA ILE A 217 -11.49 7.77 -3.56
C ILE A 217 -11.08 6.75 -4.63
N LEU A 218 -12.00 5.87 -5.04
CA LEU A 218 -11.75 4.86 -6.09
C LEU A 218 -11.39 5.47 -7.46
N GLN A 219 -11.90 6.68 -7.74
CA GLN A 219 -11.63 7.39 -9.00
C GLN A 219 -10.34 8.22 -8.95
N THR A 220 -9.89 8.57 -7.73
CA THR A 220 -8.73 9.45 -7.55
C THR A 220 -7.45 8.66 -7.31
N LEU A 221 -7.52 7.51 -6.62
CA LEU A 221 -6.35 6.74 -6.22
C LEU A 221 -6.20 5.43 -7.01
N PRO A 222 -5.00 5.10 -7.49
CA PRO A 222 -4.72 3.86 -8.22
C PRO A 222 -4.63 2.68 -7.24
N LEU A 223 -5.77 2.07 -6.91
CA LEU A 223 -5.80 0.98 -5.94
C LEU A 223 -5.21 -0.31 -6.51
N THR A 224 -4.24 -0.87 -5.82
CA THR A 224 -3.67 -2.20 -6.10
C THR A 224 -4.63 -3.32 -5.68
N GLY A 225 -5.38 -3.11 -4.60
CA GLY A 225 -6.33 -4.10 -4.10
C GLY A 225 -7.24 -3.57 -3.01
N SER A 226 -8.18 -4.41 -2.57
CA SER A 226 -9.11 -4.03 -1.51
C SER A 226 -9.44 -5.19 -0.58
N VAL A 227 -9.78 -4.85 0.66
CA VAL A 227 -10.25 -5.77 1.70
C VAL A 227 -11.65 -5.33 2.12
N VAL A 228 -12.65 -6.19 1.96
CA VAL A 228 -14.03 -5.91 2.38
C VAL A 228 -14.33 -6.59 3.70
N VAL A 229 -14.50 -5.78 4.74
CA VAL A 229 -14.77 -6.24 6.12
C VAL A 229 -16.28 -6.32 6.36
N THR A 230 -16.74 -7.45 6.86
CA THR A 230 -18.15 -7.66 7.22
C THR A 230 -18.31 -8.58 8.42
N THR A 231 -19.53 -8.65 8.94
CA THR A 231 -19.94 -9.59 9.98
C THR A 231 -20.93 -10.61 9.40
N PRO A 232 -21.15 -11.79 10.01
CA PRO A 232 -21.93 -12.89 9.41
C PRO A 232 -23.44 -12.64 9.33
N GLN A 233 -23.95 -11.52 9.84
CA GLN A 233 -25.38 -11.19 9.74
C GLN A 233 -25.79 -10.92 8.28
N GLY A 234 -26.92 -11.47 7.85
CA GLY A 234 -27.37 -11.41 6.45
C GLY A 234 -27.38 -10.01 5.86
N VAL A 235 -27.89 -9.01 6.60
CA VAL A 235 -27.89 -7.59 6.16
C VAL A 235 -26.47 -7.07 5.94
N ALA A 236 -25.52 -7.42 6.81
CA ALA A 236 -24.13 -6.98 6.67
C ALA A 236 -23.47 -7.62 5.44
N VAL A 237 -23.75 -8.90 5.20
CA VAL A 237 -23.26 -9.63 4.02
C VAL A 237 -23.84 -9.05 2.74
N ASP A 238 -25.13 -8.68 2.72
CA ASP A 238 -25.75 -8.06 1.55
C ASP A 238 -25.16 -6.68 1.23
N ASP A 239 -24.82 -5.89 2.24
CA ASP A 239 -24.14 -4.62 2.05
C ASP A 239 -22.66 -4.80 1.62
N ALA A 240 -21.96 -5.79 2.16
CA ALA A 240 -20.61 -6.14 1.72
C ALA A 240 -20.58 -6.58 0.25
N ARG A 241 -21.60 -7.33 -0.22
CA ARG A 241 -21.74 -7.69 -1.64
C ARG A 241 -21.89 -6.49 -2.56
N LYS A 242 -22.52 -5.39 -2.09
CA LYS A 242 -22.60 -4.14 -2.86
C LYS A 242 -21.21 -3.51 -3.00
N GLY A 243 -20.44 -3.47 -1.90
CA GLY A 243 -19.04 -3.02 -1.90
C GLY A 243 -18.19 -3.83 -2.88
N LEU A 244 -18.26 -5.16 -2.80
CA LEU A 244 -17.56 -6.06 -3.72
C LEU A 244 -17.84 -5.75 -5.20
N ARG A 245 -19.11 -5.51 -5.54
CA ARG A 245 -19.51 -5.15 -6.93
C ARG A 245 -19.00 -3.77 -7.32
N MET A 246 -18.87 -2.85 -6.39
CA MET A 246 -18.32 -1.51 -6.62
C MET A 246 -16.83 -1.62 -7.01
N PHE A 247 -16.03 -2.33 -6.22
CA PHE A 247 -14.62 -2.57 -6.53
C PHE A 247 -14.44 -3.31 -7.86
N GLY A 248 -15.24 -4.35 -8.13
CA GLY A 248 -15.20 -5.08 -9.40
C GLY A 248 -15.55 -4.22 -10.63
N LYS A 249 -16.37 -3.17 -10.49
CA LYS A 249 -16.63 -2.21 -11.59
C LYS A 249 -15.45 -1.28 -11.88
N HIS A 250 -14.57 -1.09 -10.89
CA HIS A 250 -13.35 -0.29 -11.00
C HIS A 250 -12.12 -1.16 -11.21
N GLU A 251 -12.31 -2.43 -11.58
CA GLU A 251 -11.24 -3.40 -11.85
C GLU A 251 -10.24 -3.59 -10.70
N THR A 252 -10.66 -3.21 -9.48
CA THR A 252 -9.85 -3.35 -8.27
C THR A 252 -10.02 -4.76 -7.69
N PRO A 253 -8.94 -5.55 -7.52
CA PRO A 253 -8.99 -6.86 -6.87
C PRO A 253 -9.48 -6.79 -5.42
N VAL A 254 -10.19 -7.88 -4.96
CA VAL A 254 -10.76 -7.96 -3.61
C VAL A 254 -10.36 -9.27 -2.96
#